data_a4a670605e964619893f46de98c78d4d
#
_entry.id   a4a670605e964619893f46de98c78d4d
#
_cell.length_a   1.000
_cell.length_b   1.000
_cell.length_c   1.000
_cell.angle_alpha   90.00
_cell.angle_beta   90.00
_cell.angle_gamma   90.00
#
_symmetry.space_group_name_H-M   'P 1'
#
loop_
_entity.id
_entity.type
_entity.pdbx_description
1 polymer ?
#
loop_
_entity_poly.entity_id
_entity_poly.type
_entity_poly.pdbx_seq_one_letter_code
_entity_poly.pdbx_strand_id
1 'polypeptide(L)'
;WADPAGFTELRRSANRYDAARGPWLTDLAQHLRKRAEAALPANERLELTIVDIDRAGDYEPWHGVALHDTRIMRDIYPPRMTVQFRRLDAGGKVVAEGERKLSDPSYLLGIQPLNDSDPLRYEKRMIDSWVRREFADSTAAR
;
A
#
# COMPACT_ATOMS: atom_id res chain seq x y z
N TRP A 1 -3.54 -11.52 -3.14
CA TRP A 1 -4.00 -10.34 -3.86
C TRP A 1 -4.88 -10.71 -5.06
N ALA A 2 -5.72 -9.75 -5.49
CA ALA A 2 -6.51 -9.90 -6.70
C ALA A 2 -5.61 -9.85 -7.94
N ASP A 3 -6.19 -10.07 -9.13
CA ASP A 3 -5.44 -10.03 -10.37
C ASP A 3 -4.83 -8.63 -10.56
N PRO A 4 -3.47 -8.52 -10.60
CA PRO A 4 -2.81 -7.22 -10.74
C PRO A 4 -3.17 -6.47 -12.02
N ALA A 5 -3.59 -7.16 -13.08
CA ALA A 5 -4.00 -6.51 -14.32
C ALA A 5 -5.20 -5.58 -14.11
N GLY A 6 -6.02 -5.82 -13.08
CA GLY A 6 -7.15 -4.98 -12.73
C GLY A 6 -6.82 -3.83 -11.80
N PHE A 7 -5.61 -3.75 -11.27
CA PHE A 7 -5.21 -2.67 -10.37
C PHE A 7 -5.16 -1.33 -11.10
N THR A 8 -5.55 -0.26 -10.40
CA THR A 8 -5.51 1.10 -10.92
C THR A 8 -4.12 1.46 -11.45
N GLU A 9 -3.06 1.03 -10.74
CA GLU A 9 -1.67 1.27 -11.15
C GLU A 9 -1.42 0.82 -12.59
N LEU A 10 -1.90 -0.36 -12.96
CA LEU A 10 -1.67 -0.92 -14.31
C LEU A 10 -2.72 -0.43 -15.31
N ARG A 11 -3.97 -0.33 -14.88
CA ARG A 11 -5.10 -0.02 -15.76
C ARG A 11 -5.08 1.44 -16.24
N ARG A 12 -4.65 2.37 -15.36
CA ARG A 12 -4.66 3.81 -15.65
C ARG A 12 -3.28 4.40 -15.94
N SER A 13 -2.22 3.60 -15.82
CA SER A 13 -0.87 4.09 -16.06
C SER A 13 -0.69 4.44 -17.54
N ALA A 14 0.00 5.56 -17.80
CA ALA A 14 0.40 5.95 -19.15
C ALA A 14 1.51 5.05 -19.69
N ASN A 15 2.19 4.27 -18.84
CA ASN A 15 3.23 3.33 -19.23
C ASN A 15 3.05 2.02 -18.45
N ARG A 16 2.20 1.13 -18.99
CA ARG A 16 1.85 -0.13 -18.33
C ARG A 16 3.05 -1.08 -18.18
N TYR A 17 3.94 -1.06 -19.14
CA TYR A 17 5.12 -1.93 -19.10
C TYR A 17 5.98 -1.59 -17.87
N ASP A 18 6.34 -0.32 -17.70
CA ASP A 18 7.15 0.11 -16.56
C ASP A 18 6.36 0.06 -15.25
N ALA A 19 5.05 0.30 -15.29
CA ALA A 19 4.20 0.17 -14.11
C ALA A 19 4.17 -1.27 -13.58
N ALA A 20 4.21 -2.27 -14.47
CA ALA A 20 4.18 -3.68 -14.10
C ALA A 20 5.56 -4.23 -13.72
N ARG A 21 6.63 -3.50 -14.03
CA ARG A 21 8.00 -4.00 -13.89
C ARG A 21 8.46 -4.04 -12.44
N GLY A 22 9.20 -5.10 -12.11
CA GLY A 22 9.86 -5.25 -10.82
C GLY A 22 8.97 -5.91 -9.76
N PRO A 23 9.54 -6.16 -8.57
CA PRO A 23 8.87 -6.91 -7.50
C PRO A 23 8.06 -6.03 -6.55
N TRP A 24 7.61 -4.86 -6.97
CA TRP A 24 6.97 -3.89 -6.08
C TRP A 24 5.73 -4.45 -5.37
N LEU A 25 4.92 -5.27 -6.07
CA LEU A 25 3.72 -5.85 -5.46
C LEU A 25 4.08 -6.83 -4.35
N THR A 26 5.04 -7.73 -4.62
CA THR A 26 5.52 -8.68 -3.63
C THR A 26 6.12 -7.94 -2.42
N ASP A 27 6.91 -6.91 -2.67
CA ASP A 27 7.54 -6.13 -1.60
C ASP A 27 6.50 -5.42 -0.74
N LEU A 28 5.46 -4.84 -1.35
CA LEU A 28 4.38 -4.19 -0.61
C LEU A 28 3.56 -5.21 0.18
N ALA A 29 3.26 -6.36 -0.40
CA ALA A 29 2.52 -7.42 0.28
C ALA A 29 3.29 -7.94 1.49
N GLN A 30 4.59 -8.14 1.36
CA GLN A 30 5.44 -8.57 2.47
C GLN A 30 5.53 -7.52 3.57
N HIS A 31 5.63 -6.24 3.20
CA HIS A 31 5.65 -5.15 4.16
C HIS A 31 4.34 -5.07 4.95
N LEU A 32 3.21 -5.16 4.25
CA LEU A 32 1.88 -5.17 4.87
C LEU A 32 1.75 -6.33 5.85
N ARG A 33 2.15 -7.52 5.43
CA ARG A 33 2.11 -8.71 6.29
C ARG A 33 2.95 -8.53 7.55
N LYS A 34 4.19 -8.07 7.39
CA LYS A 34 5.11 -7.89 8.50
C LYS A 34 4.57 -6.88 9.52
N ARG A 35 4.05 -5.75 9.05
CA ARG A 35 3.53 -4.71 9.94
C ARG A 35 2.25 -5.15 10.63
N ALA A 36 1.36 -5.83 9.91
CA ALA A 36 0.13 -6.35 10.49
C ALA A 36 0.40 -7.42 11.55
N GLU A 37 1.34 -8.33 11.29
CA GLU A 37 1.73 -9.35 12.26
C GLU A 37 2.25 -8.74 13.55
N ALA A 38 3.05 -7.67 13.45
CA ALA A 38 3.61 -6.99 14.62
C ALA A 38 2.54 -6.28 15.45
N ALA A 39 1.44 -5.85 14.84
CA ALA A 39 0.36 -5.12 15.51
C ALA A 39 -0.77 -6.02 16.00
N LEU A 40 -0.87 -7.23 15.48
CA LEU A 40 -1.97 -8.15 15.77
C LEU A 40 -1.78 -8.81 17.13
N PRO A 41 -2.85 -8.97 17.95
CA PRO A 41 -2.77 -9.77 19.18
C PRO A 41 -2.29 -11.19 18.90
N ALA A 42 -1.52 -11.76 19.84
CA ALA A 42 -0.85 -13.05 19.65
C ALA A 42 -1.82 -14.21 19.38
N ASN A 43 -3.05 -14.13 19.90
CA ASN A 43 -4.05 -15.18 19.75
C ASN A 43 -5.03 -14.93 18.59
N GLU A 44 -4.76 -13.94 17.76
CA GLU A 44 -5.61 -13.63 16.61
C GLU A 44 -4.91 -13.97 15.31
N ARG A 45 -5.71 -14.19 14.28
CA ARG A 45 -5.26 -14.38 12.90
C ARG A 45 -5.87 -13.31 12.02
N LEU A 46 -5.12 -12.87 11.02
CA LEU A 46 -5.55 -11.85 10.08
C LEU A 46 -5.45 -12.40 8.66
N GLU A 47 -6.54 -12.26 7.92
CA GLU A 47 -6.58 -12.53 6.49
C GLU A 47 -6.67 -11.19 5.77
N LEU A 48 -5.74 -10.92 4.87
CA LEU A 48 -5.66 -9.69 4.09
C LEU A 48 -5.67 -10.00 2.61
N THR A 49 -6.48 -9.26 1.85
CA THR A 49 -6.47 -9.32 0.39
C THR A 49 -6.26 -7.92 -0.15
N ILE A 50 -5.24 -7.72 -0.98
CA ILE A 50 -5.03 -6.48 -1.71
C ILE A 50 -5.94 -6.51 -2.93
N VAL A 51 -6.90 -5.58 -2.96
CA VAL A 51 -7.92 -5.52 -4.00
C VAL A 51 -7.52 -4.54 -5.10
N ASP A 52 -6.85 -3.44 -4.72
CA ASP A 52 -6.40 -2.43 -5.67
C ASP A 52 -5.16 -1.71 -5.14
N ILE A 53 -4.31 -1.26 -6.04
CA ILE A 53 -3.14 -0.44 -5.75
C ILE A 53 -3.00 0.63 -6.82
N ASP A 54 -2.68 1.85 -6.38
CA ASP A 54 -2.23 2.95 -7.21
C ASP A 54 -1.02 3.57 -6.51
N ARG A 55 0.17 3.41 -7.10
CA ARG A 55 1.41 3.86 -6.49
C ARG A 55 1.56 5.37 -6.58
N ALA A 56 2.36 5.94 -5.66
CA ALA A 56 2.73 7.35 -5.69
C ALA A 56 3.41 7.69 -7.01
N GLY A 57 3.06 8.86 -7.56
CA GLY A 57 3.58 9.31 -8.84
C GLY A 57 2.91 8.61 -10.03
N ASP A 58 3.27 9.04 -11.22
CA ASP A 58 2.83 8.41 -12.46
C ASP A 58 3.83 8.72 -13.57
N TYR A 59 3.67 8.02 -14.69
CA TYR A 59 4.49 8.26 -15.87
C TYR A 59 3.85 9.37 -16.71
N GLU A 60 4.70 10.28 -17.20
CA GLU A 60 4.27 11.40 -18.05
C GLU A 60 5.03 11.35 -19.38
N PRO A 61 4.65 10.47 -20.33
CA PRO A 61 5.38 10.26 -21.57
C PRO A 61 5.43 11.51 -22.48
N TRP A 62 4.53 12.47 -22.25
CA TRP A 62 4.53 13.74 -23.03
C TRP A 62 5.74 14.63 -22.73
N HIS A 63 6.56 14.32 -21.73
CA HIS A 63 7.79 15.06 -21.46
C HIS A 63 8.96 14.65 -22.35
N GLY A 64 8.73 13.76 -23.33
CA GLY A 64 9.73 13.34 -24.28
C GLY A 64 10.34 11.97 -23.98
N VAL A 65 11.13 11.46 -24.93
CA VAL A 65 11.68 10.11 -24.87
C VAL A 65 12.57 9.92 -23.64
N ALA A 66 13.31 10.95 -23.23
CA ALA A 66 14.24 10.85 -22.10
C ALA A 66 13.54 10.58 -20.76
N LEU A 67 12.26 10.95 -20.62
CA LEU A 67 11.53 10.83 -19.38
C LEU A 67 10.32 9.89 -19.45
N HIS A 68 10.13 9.17 -20.57
CA HIS A 68 8.94 8.34 -20.74
C HIS A 68 8.87 7.17 -19.75
N ASP A 69 10.00 6.68 -19.26
CA ASP A 69 10.10 5.58 -18.30
C ASP A 69 10.41 6.07 -16.88
N THR A 70 10.39 7.38 -16.64
CA THR A 70 10.63 7.97 -15.32
C THR A 70 9.30 8.26 -14.64
N ARG A 71 9.15 7.77 -13.41
CA ARG A 71 7.97 8.05 -12.60
C ARG A 71 8.08 9.45 -12.02
N ILE A 72 7.09 10.30 -12.31
CA ILE A 72 7.05 11.69 -11.88
C ILE A 72 6.21 11.79 -10.61
N MET A 73 6.75 12.46 -9.57
CA MET A 73 6.03 12.66 -8.31
C MET A 73 5.38 14.04 -8.31
N ARG A 74 4.06 14.06 -8.16
CA ARG A 74 3.27 15.29 -8.03
C ARG A 74 2.21 15.10 -6.96
N ASP A 75 1.72 16.18 -6.38
CA ASP A 75 0.66 16.13 -5.37
C ASP A 75 -0.65 15.56 -5.90
N ILE A 76 -0.85 15.58 -7.23
CA ILE A 76 -2.02 14.99 -7.88
C ILE A 76 -1.89 13.47 -8.10
N TYR A 77 -0.74 12.88 -7.74
CA TYR A 77 -0.47 11.44 -7.88
C TYR A 77 -0.22 10.80 -6.52
N PRO A 78 -1.16 10.87 -5.55
CA PRO A 78 -0.95 10.26 -4.25
C PRO A 78 -1.04 8.73 -4.30
N PRO A 79 -0.36 8.04 -3.38
CA PRO A 79 -0.51 6.58 -3.28
C PRO A 79 -1.88 6.23 -2.73
N ARG A 80 -2.46 5.15 -3.24
CA ARG A 80 -3.74 4.61 -2.80
C ARG A 80 -3.69 3.09 -2.81
N MET A 81 -4.45 2.49 -1.91
CA MET A 81 -4.59 1.03 -1.85
C MET A 81 -5.95 0.69 -1.27
N THR A 82 -6.57 -0.37 -1.80
CA THR A 82 -7.79 -0.94 -1.23
C THR A 82 -7.47 -2.33 -0.73
N VAL A 83 -7.81 -2.61 0.53
CA VAL A 83 -7.62 -3.92 1.14
C VAL A 83 -8.93 -4.41 1.74
N GLN A 84 -9.13 -5.73 1.69
CA GLN A 84 -10.18 -6.42 2.46
C GLN A 84 -9.49 -7.18 3.58
N PHE A 85 -10.07 -7.16 4.78
CA PHE A 85 -9.47 -7.84 5.92
C PHE A 85 -10.52 -8.59 6.74
N ARG A 86 -10.06 -9.66 7.39
CA ARG A 86 -10.82 -10.39 8.41
C ARG A 86 -9.89 -10.72 9.57
N ARG A 87 -10.27 -10.32 10.77
CA ARG A 87 -9.59 -10.70 12.00
C ARG A 87 -10.36 -11.84 12.64
N LEU A 88 -9.65 -12.89 12.99
CA LEU A 88 -10.23 -14.11 13.60
C LEU A 88 -9.63 -14.31 14.97
N ASP A 89 -10.46 -14.70 15.95
CA ASP A 89 -9.97 -15.05 17.28
C ASP A 89 -9.37 -16.46 17.28
N ALA A 90 -8.90 -16.92 18.47
CA ALA A 90 -8.27 -18.23 18.60
C ALA A 90 -9.19 -19.38 18.20
N GLY A 91 -10.50 -19.18 18.30
CA GLY A 91 -11.49 -20.18 17.93
C GLY A 91 -11.91 -20.12 16.45
N GLY A 92 -11.34 -19.20 15.68
CA GLY A 92 -11.69 -19.02 14.28
C GLY A 92 -12.90 -18.13 14.03
N LYS A 93 -13.43 -17.47 15.07
CA LYS A 93 -14.58 -16.57 14.95
C LYS A 93 -14.12 -15.21 14.42
N VAL A 94 -14.87 -14.65 13.48
CA VAL A 94 -14.60 -13.31 12.96
C VAL A 94 -14.91 -12.27 14.03
N VAL A 95 -13.91 -11.48 14.43
CA VAL A 95 -14.07 -10.41 15.40
C VAL A 95 -14.12 -9.03 14.73
N ALA A 96 -13.61 -8.89 13.52
CA ALA A 96 -13.72 -7.68 12.72
C ALA A 96 -13.46 -8.03 11.26
N GLU A 97 -14.16 -7.37 10.36
CA GLU A 97 -13.90 -7.50 8.92
C GLU A 97 -14.40 -6.29 8.17
N GLY A 98 -13.90 -6.09 6.98
CA GLY A 98 -14.34 -5.01 6.12
C GLY A 98 -13.37 -4.71 5.01
N GLU A 99 -13.73 -3.69 4.24
CA GLU A 99 -12.88 -3.13 3.19
C GLU A 99 -12.36 -1.77 3.66
N ARG A 100 -11.09 -1.51 3.40
CA ARG A 100 -10.46 -0.23 3.76
C ARG A 100 -9.77 0.36 2.55
N LYS A 101 -9.96 1.66 2.37
CA LYS A 101 -9.29 2.43 1.31
C LYS A 101 -8.22 3.29 1.96
N LEU A 102 -6.97 2.98 1.66
CA LEU A 102 -5.81 3.70 2.16
C LEU A 102 -5.43 4.77 1.15
N SER A 103 -5.06 5.95 1.64
CA SER A 103 -4.52 7.01 0.79
C SER A 103 -3.64 7.93 1.60
N ASP A 104 -2.73 8.60 0.92
CA ASP A 104 -1.89 9.64 1.53
C ASP A 104 -1.81 10.82 0.56
N PRO A 105 -2.84 11.70 0.56
CA PRO A 105 -2.86 12.83 -0.36
C PRO A 105 -1.76 13.87 -0.09
N SER A 106 -1.18 13.84 1.10
CA SER A 106 -0.10 14.75 1.50
C SER A 106 1.26 14.06 1.51
N TYR A 107 1.45 13.04 0.68
CA TYR A 107 2.63 12.18 0.74
C TYR A 107 3.95 12.92 0.52
N LEU A 108 3.94 14.03 -0.23
CA LEU A 108 5.14 14.83 -0.48
C LEU A 108 5.45 15.83 0.64
N LEU A 109 4.48 16.07 1.55
CA LEU A 109 4.63 17.05 2.63
C LEU A 109 5.20 16.44 3.91
N GLY A 110 5.25 15.11 4.01
CA GLY A 110 5.74 14.43 5.19
C GLY A 110 7.25 14.56 5.34
N ILE A 111 7.72 14.45 6.60
CA ILE A 111 9.16 14.41 6.89
C ILE A 111 9.71 13.09 6.36
N GLN A 112 10.77 13.18 5.56
CA GLN A 112 11.42 12.01 5.01
C GLN A 112 12.88 11.98 5.48
N PRO A 113 13.39 10.81 5.91
CA PRO A 113 14.81 10.68 6.21
C PRO A 113 15.65 11.02 4.99
N LEU A 114 16.73 11.77 5.20
CA LEU A 114 17.60 12.23 4.10
C LEU A 114 18.22 11.09 3.31
N ASN A 115 18.37 9.92 3.93
CA ASN A 115 19.00 8.75 3.32
C ASN A 115 18.01 7.66 2.92
N ASP A 116 16.70 7.96 2.95
CA ASP A 116 15.69 6.99 2.54
C ASP A 116 15.55 7.00 1.02
N SER A 117 16.09 5.96 0.38
CA SER A 117 16.06 5.79 -1.07
C SER A 117 15.12 4.68 -1.52
N ASP A 118 14.30 4.12 -0.62
CA ASP A 118 13.35 3.06 -0.97
C ASP A 118 12.33 3.61 -1.97
N PRO A 119 12.22 3.03 -3.17
CA PRO A 119 11.25 3.50 -4.16
C PRO A 119 9.79 3.31 -3.72
N LEU A 120 9.55 2.48 -2.71
CA LEU A 120 8.22 2.21 -2.17
C LEU A 120 7.98 2.93 -0.84
N ARG A 121 8.81 3.88 -0.47
CA ARG A 121 8.73 4.56 0.84
C ARG A 121 7.38 5.23 1.10
N TYR A 122 6.76 5.78 0.07
CA TYR A 122 5.46 6.46 0.22
C TYR A 122 4.34 5.46 0.50
N GLU A 123 4.32 4.36 -0.25
CA GLU A 123 3.33 3.30 -0.08
C GLU A 123 3.51 2.60 1.27
N LYS A 124 4.74 2.31 1.65
CA LYS A 124 5.04 1.69 2.94
C LYS A 124 4.63 2.59 4.10
N ARG A 125 4.85 3.89 4.00
CA ARG A 125 4.42 4.85 5.02
C ARG A 125 2.90 4.91 5.13
N MET A 126 2.19 4.87 4.01
CA MET A 126 0.74 4.80 3.98
C MET A 126 0.23 3.53 4.68
N ILE A 127 0.85 2.39 4.41
CA ILE A 127 0.53 1.11 5.06
C ILE A 127 0.77 1.20 6.56
N ASP A 128 1.92 1.73 6.98
CA ASP A 128 2.26 1.86 8.39
C ASP A 128 1.24 2.71 9.14
N SER A 129 0.79 3.82 8.54
CA SER A 129 -0.22 4.68 9.11
C SER A 129 -1.55 3.96 9.28
N TRP A 130 -1.97 3.20 8.27
CA TRP A 130 -3.20 2.43 8.34
C TRP A 130 -3.14 1.36 9.43
N VAL A 131 -2.06 0.60 9.48
CA VAL A 131 -1.89 -0.46 10.49
C VAL A 131 -1.97 0.12 11.90
N ARG A 132 -1.32 1.24 12.15
CA ARG A 132 -1.39 1.89 13.46
C ARG A 132 -2.82 2.28 13.83
N ARG A 133 -3.58 2.83 12.89
CA ARG A 133 -4.97 3.26 13.15
C ARG A 133 -5.92 2.09 13.32
N GLU A 134 -5.81 1.09 12.45
CA GLU A 134 -6.75 -0.04 12.44
C GLU A 134 -6.56 -0.95 13.65
N PHE A 135 -5.33 -1.10 14.14
CA PHE A 135 -5.01 -2.00 15.24
C PHE A 135 -4.72 -1.28 16.56
N ALA A 136 -4.95 0.02 16.63
CA ALA A 136 -4.68 0.80 17.84
C ALA A 136 -5.52 0.31 19.02
N ASP A 137 -6.81 0.03 18.82
CA ASP A 137 -7.71 -0.45 19.87
C ASP A 137 -7.28 -1.82 20.39
N SER A 138 -6.81 -2.69 19.52
CA SER A 138 -6.30 -4.01 19.89
C SER A 138 -5.06 -3.89 20.79
N THR A 139 -4.18 -2.95 20.48
CA THR A 139 -2.99 -2.68 21.29
C THR A 139 -3.38 -2.06 22.64
N ALA A 140 -4.34 -1.13 22.64
CA ALA A 140 -4.79 -0.46 23.86
C ALA A 140 -5.55 -1.41 24.80
N ALA A 141 -6.21 -2.44 24.28
CA ALA A 141 -6.94 -3.43 25.05
C ALA A 141 -6.04 -4.40 25.82
N ARG A 142 -4.77 -4.34 25.56
CA ARG A 142 -3.76 -5.14 26.25
C ARG A 142 -3.22 -4.37 27.44
#